data_7b24e306c2ca52693a35d92083c65864
#
_entry.id   7b24e306c2ca52693a35d92083c65864
#
_cell.length_a   1.000
_cell.length_b   1.000
_cell.length_c   1.000
_cell.angle_alpha   90.00
_cell.angle_beta   90.00
_cell.angle_gamma   90.00
#
_symmetry.space_group_name_H-M   'P 1'
#
loop_
_entity.id
_entity.type
_entity.pdbx_description
1 polymer ?
#
loop_
_entity_poly.entity_id
_entity_poly.type
_entity_poly.pdbx_seq_one_letter_code
_entity_poly.pdbx_strand_id
1 'polypeptide(L)'
;MKNLYPKIIFKYSWIYDQIWKETPLDKKAKKYPSQRKILNFIKKVEKLWRRAEKKILQELSIITHLKWKSKFINCYVVGRCTPFSDPLTLPVYEKLPYYFVDVLTHELIHNLFTQNSKRMKKVLRYLRQKYPKETQKTRVHVLVHAIHSYIYYEFFDEKHLKRDIKSMNRYPDYKKSWQIVQKQGYKNIINEFVKRIKK
;
A
#
# COMPACT_ATOMS: atom_id res chain seq x y z
N MET A 1 -9.17 20.48 16.90
CA MET A 1 -8.77 19.06 17.08
C MET A 1 -7.59 18.78 16.17
N LYS A 2 -6.43 18.28 16.69
CA LYS A 2 -5.30 17.88 15.85
C LYS A 2 -5.73 16.68 14.98
N ASN A 3 -5.59 16.81 13.66
CA ASN A 3 -5.81 15.69 12.77
C ASN A 3 -4.90 14.52 13.19
N LEU A 4 -5.50 13.38 13.54
CA LEU A 4 -4.80 12.18 13.99
C LEU A 4 -4.17 11.37 12.82
N TYR A 5 -4.30 11.87 11.60
CA TYR A 5 -3.82 11.23 10.36
C TYR A 5 -3.25 12.28 9.39
N PRO A 6 -2.33 11.90 8.49
CA PRO A 6 -1.73 12.81 7.53
C PRO A 6 -2.71 13.20 6.42
N LYS A 7 -2.44 14.32 5.76
CA LYS A 7 -3.02 14.65 4.46
C LYS A 7 -2.13 14.10 3.36
N ILE A 8 -2.69 13.35 2.42
CA ILE A 8 -1.96 12.90 1.23
C ILE A 8 -1.96 14.02 0.19
N ILE A 9 -0.77 14.40 -0.28
CA ILE A 9 -0.57 15.46 -1.28
C ILE A 9 -0.08 14.81 -2.56
N PHE A 10 -0.92 14.77 -3.59
CA PHE A 10 -0.54 14.27 -4.89
C PHE A 10 0.36 15.25 -5.62
N LYS A 11 1.48 14.74 -6.13
CA LYS A 11 2.49 15.55 -6.83
C LYS A 11 2.90 14.91 -8.14
N TYR A 12 3.23 15.77 -9.09
CA TYR A 12 3.95 15.43 -10.29
C TYR A 12 5.31 16.15 -10.27
N SER A 13 6.36 15.44 -10.62
CA SER A 13 7.69 16.00 -10.84
C SER A 13 8.17 15.55 -12.21
N TRP A 14 8.40 16.50 -13.11
CA TRP A 14 8.86 16.19 -14.47
C TRP A 14 10.19 15.42 -14.47
N ILE A 15 11.18 15.88 -13.71
CA ILE A 15 12.49 15.21 -13.63
C ILE A 15 12.33 13.79 -13.09
N TYR A 16 11.54 13.62 -12.05
CA TYR A 16 11.32 12.30 -11.45
C TYR A 16 10.59 11.34 -12.40
N ASP A 17 9.62 11.85 -13.16
CA ASP A 17 8.90 11.08 -14.18
C ASP A 17 9.79 10.68 -15.35
N GLN A 18 10.76 11.54 -15.76
CA GLN A 18 11.74 11.19 -16.80
C GLN A 18 12.63 10.01 -16.38
N ILE A 19 13.10 9.97 -15.13
CA ILE A 19 13.89 8.84 -14.61
C ILE A 19 13.11 7.53 -14.81
N TRP A 20 11.82 7.53 -14.46
CA TRP A 20 10.96 6.34 -14.63
C TRP A 20 10.67 6.01 -16.10
N LYS A 21 10.56 7.01 -16.97
CA LYS A 21 10.37 6.82 -18.40
C LYS A 21 11.57 6.13 -19.05
N GLU A 22 12.78 6.43 -18.59
CA GLU A 22 14.03 5.86 -19.07
C GLU A 22 14.36 4.51 -18.41
N THR A 23 13.71 4.19 -17.28
CA THR A 23 13.91 2.92 -16.59
C THR A 23 13.22 1.78 -17.36
N PRO A 24 13.93 0.73 -17.76
CA PRO A 24 13.36 -0.40 -18.50
C PRO A 24 12.56 -1.30 -17.55
N LEU A 25 11.27 -1.06 -17.44
CA LEU A 25 10.36 -1.86 -16.60
C LEU A 25 9.75 -3.07 -17.33
N ASP A 26 9.58 -3.00 -18.64
CA ASP A 26 9.08 -4.09 -19.49
C ASP A 26 9.38 -3.79 -20.96
N LYS A 27 9.99 -4.74 -21.69
CA LYS A 27 10.28 -4.63 -23.13
C LYS A 27 9.01 -4.57 -24.01
N LYS A 28 7.86 -5.03 -23.48
CA LYS A 28 6.54 -5.00 -24.16
C LYS A 28 5.68 -3.79 -23.77
N ALA A 29 6.29 -2.79 -23.14
CA ALA A 29 5.55 -1.70 -22.56
C ALA A 29 4.88 -0.81 -23.63
N LYS A 30 3.57 -0.56 -23.45
CA LYS A 30 2.79 0.41 -24.21
C LYS A 30 3.47 1.81 -24.17
N LYS A 31 3.11 2.69 -25.13
CA LYS A 31 3.60 4.07 -25.15
C LYS A 31 3.48 4.74 -23.78
N TYR A 32 4.55 5.39 -23.32
CA TYR A 32 4.56 6.10 -22.03
C TYR A 32 3.50 7.22 -22.01
N PRO A 33 2.73 7.40 -20.92
CA PRO A 33 1.72 8.45 -20.86
C PRO A 33 2.36 9.85 -21.01
N SER A 34 1.68 10.75 -21.71
CA SER A 34 2.10 12.14 -21.76
C SER A 34 1.89 12.83 -20.41
N GLN A 35 2.65 13.89 -20.14
CA GLN A 35 2.49 14.71 -18.92
C GLN A 35 1.03 15.16 -18.73
N ARG A 36 0.36 15.61 -19.78
CA ARG A 36 -1.06 16.00 -19.73
C ARG A 36 -1.96 14.87 -19.23
N LYS A 37 -1.70 13.62 -19.68
CA LYS A 37 -2.46 12.45 -19.22
C LYS A 37 -2.20 12.17 -17.74
N ILE A 38 -0.95 12.28 -17.28
CA ILE A 38 -0.58 12.08 -15.88
C ILE A 38 -1.28 13.12 -15.00
N LEU A 39 -1.21 14.41 -15.37
CA LEU A 39 -1.85 15.50 -14.62
C LEU A 39 -3.38 15.35 -14.56
N ASN A 40 -4.03 14.95 -15.64
CA ASN A 40 -5.47 14.66 -15.66
C ASN A 40 -5.82 13.45 -14.79
N PHE A 41 -4.97 12.43 -14.79
CA PHE A 41 -5.14 11.27 -13.93
C PHE A 41 -5.03 11.65 -12.44
N ILE A 42 -4.05 12.48 -12.07
CA ILE A 42 -3.90 12.99 -10.70
C ILE A 42 -5.19 13.65 -10.21
N LYS A 43 -5.76 14.58 -10.99
CA LYS A 43 -7.03 15.25 -10.65
C LYS A 43 -8.15 14.24 -10.39
N LYS A 44 -8.22 13.18 -11.21
CA LYS A 44 -9.23 12.13 -11.09
C LYS A 44 -9.05 11.29 -9.82
N VAL A 45 -7.83 10.81 -9.57
CA VAL A 45 -7.57 9.93 -8.41
C VAL A 45 -7.58 10.70 -7.10
N GLU A 46 -7.18 11.96 -7.08
CA GLU A 46 -7.30 12.82 -5.92
C GLU A 46 -8.78 12.93 -5.48
N LYS A 47 -9.69 13.18 -6.41
CA LYS A 47 -11.13 13.23 -6.12
C LYS A 47 -11.67 11.90 -5.55
N LEU A 48 -11.18 10.76 -6.07
CA LEU A 48 -11.55 9.44 -5.56
C LEU A 48 -10.99 9.23 -4.14
N TRP A 49 -9.73 9.55 -3.94
CA TRP A 49 -9.04 9.39 -2.65
C TRP A 49 -9.70 10.22 -1.55
N ARG A 50 -10.02 11.50 -1.80
CA ARG A 50 -10.64 12.38 -0.79
C ARG A 50 -11.91 11.80 -0.17
N ARG A 51 -12.65 10.95 -0.88
CA ARG A 51 -13.85 10.28 -0.37
C ARG A 51 -13.55 9.20 0.67
N ALA A 52 -12.37 8.58 0.58
CA ALA A 52 -11.95 7.46 1.43
C ALA A 52 -10.83 7.82 2.43
N GLU A 53 -10.09 8.91 2.19
CA GLU A 53 -8.88 9.31 2.90
C GLU A 53 -9.01 9.24 4.42
N LYS A 54 -9.97 9.98 4.96
CA LYS A 54 -10.19 10.04 6.41
C LYS A 54 -10.40 8.64 6.99
N LYS A 55 -11.33 7.89 6.40
CA LYS A 55 -11.72 6.56 6.87
C LYS A 55 -10.56 5.58 6.84
N ILE A 56 -9.87 5.48 5.71
CA ILE A 56 -8.71 4.57 5.55
C ILE A 56 -7.60 4.93 6.55
N LEU A 57 -7.18 6.20 6.60
CA LEU A 57 -6.04 6.60 7.41
C LEU A 57 -6.29 6.51 8.91
N GLN A 58 -7.51 6.79 9.36
CA GLN A 58 -7.91 6.59 10.76
C GLN A 58 -7.93 5.11 11.12
N GLU A 59 -8.57 4.27 10.30
CA GLU A 59 -8.67 2.84 10.55
C GLU A 59 -7.30 2.15 10.56
N LEU A 60 -6.41 2.52 9.66
CA LEU A 60 -5.03 2.01 9.69
C LEU A 60 -4.36 2.27 11.04
N SER A 61 -4.54 3.45 11.64
CA SER A 61 -4.03 3.73 12.99
C SER A 61 -4.74 2.91 14.07
N ILE A 62 -6.05 2.77 13.99
CA ILE A 62 -6.87 2.07 14.99
C ILE A 62 -6.51 0.59 15.02
N ILE A 63 -6.58 -0.10 13.89
CA ILE A 63 -6.37 -1.56 13.83
C ILE A 63 -4.91 -1.98 14.07
N THR A 64 -3.96 -1.10 13.77
CA THR A 64 -2.53 -1.40 13.95
C THR A 64 -1.98 -0.91 15.27
N HIS A 65 -2.68 -0.06 16.01
CA HIS A 65 -2.15 0.69 17.16
C HIS A 65 -0.84 1.46 16.86
N LEU A 66 -0.60 1.78 15.58
CA LEU A 66 0.50 2.63 15.14
C LEU A 66 0.02 4.06 14.95
N LYS A 67 0.93 5.01 15.09
CA LYS A 67 0.62 6.43 14.95
C LYS A 67 1.29 7.00 13.70
N TRP A 68 0.55 7.78 12.94
CA TRP A 68 1.14 8.62 11.92
C TRP A 68 2.01 9.69 12.56
N LYS A 69 3.24 9.83 12.10
CA LYS A 69 4.19 10.84 12.59
C LYS A 69 4.26 12.06 11.69
N SER A 70 3.99 11.86 10.41
CA SER A 70 3.98 12.93 9.41
C SER A 70 2.61 13.61 9.37
N LYS A 71 2.58 14.94 9.24
CA LYS A 71 1.35 15.71 9.00
C LYS A 71 0.92 15.63 7.53
N PHE A 72 1.87 15.48 6.64
CA PHE A 72 1.68 15.40 5.19
C PHE A 72 2.52 14.25 4.64
N ILE A 73 1.98 13.56 3.64
CA ILE A 73 2.71 12.55 2.87
C ILE A 73 2.57 12.92 1.40
N ASN A 74 3.70 13.19 0.74
CA ASN A 74 3.71 13.43 -0.70
C ASN A 74 3.57 12.09 -1.43
N CYS A 75 2.59 11.99 -2.32
CA CYS A 75 2.39 10.87 -3.22
C CYS A 75 2.77 11.32 -4.64
N TYR A 76 3.91 10.86 -5.13
CA TYR A 76 4.35 11.13 -6.49
C TYR A 76 3.63 10.21 -7.46
N VAL A 77 3.05 10.79 -8.51
CA VAL A 77 2.40 10.03 -9.58
C VAL A 77 3.25 10.17 -10.83
N VAL A 78 3.67 9.03 -11.37
CA VAL A 78 4.51 8.93 -12.57
C VAL A 78 3.81 8.10 -13.64
N GLY A 79 4.25 8.19 -14.88
CA GLY A 79 3.59 7.44 -15.96
C GLY A 79 3.66 5.93 -15.77
N ARG A 80 4.81 5.40 -15.30
CA ARG A 80 5.01 3.99 -14.97
C ARG A 80 6.08 3.82 -13.90
N CYS A 81 5.82 2.95 -12.96
CA CYS A 81 6.80 2.45 -12.00
C CYS A 81 6.28 1.15 -11.37
N THR A 82 7.12 0.43 -10.63
CA THR A 82 6.64 -0.44 -9.56
C THR A 82 6.23 0.46 -8.40
N PRO A 83 5.04 0.33 -7.82
CA PRO A 83 4.65 1.11 -6.65
C PRO A 83 5.60 0.88 -5.48
N PHE A 84 5.84 1.91 -4.67
CA PHE A 84 6.60 1.80 -3.42
C PHE A 84 6.27 2.94 -2.45
N SER A 85 6.57 2.74 -1.18
CA SER A 85 6.08 3.55 -0.07
C SER A 85 6.99 4.71 0.34
N ASP A 86 8.28 4.71 -0.05
CA ASP A 86 9.23 5.75 0.36
C ASP A 86 10.32 5.99 -0.68
N PRO A 87 10.31 7.15 -1.37
CA PRO A 87 9.21 8.12 -1.39
C PRO A 87 7.93 7.51 -2.00
N LEU A 88 6.77 7.78 -1.39
CA LEU A 88 5.50 7.20 -1.86
C LEU A 88 5.26 7.54 -3.33
N THR A 89 5.31 6.52 -4.19
CA THR A 89 5.27 6.68 -5.65
C THR A 89 4.39 5.63 -6.29
N LEU A 90 3.47 6.08 -7.14
CA LEU A 90 2.53 5.20 -7.83
C LEU A 90 2.47 5.53 -9.33
N PRO A 91 2.25 4.50 -10.18
CA PRO A 91 2.04 4.71 -11.60
C PRO A 91 0.60 5.10 -11.94
N VAL A 92 0.41 5.57 -13.15
CA VAL A 92 -0.91 5.81 -13.73
C VAL A 92 -1.62 4.50 -14.05
N TYR A 93 -2.87 4.37 -13.61
CA TYR A 93 -3.78 3.25 -13.93
C TYR A 93 -4.97 3.76 -14.77
N GLU A 94 -4.73 4.23 -16.00
CA GLU A 94 -5.74 4.90 -16.85
C GLU A 94 -7.08 4.15 -16.94
N LYS A 95 -7.03 2.83 -17.12
CA LYS A 95 -8.22 1.99 -17.30
C LYS A 95 -8.95 1.67 -16.01
N LEU A 96 -8.29 1.76 -14.87
CA LEU A 96 -8.81 1.36 -13.56
C LEU A 96 -8.40 2.36 -12.47
N PRO A 97 -8.92 3.60 -12.50
CA PRO A 97 -8.53 4.62 -11.52
C PRO A 97 -8.84 4.22 -10.06
N TYR A 98 -9.87 3.41 -9.83
CA TYR A 98 -10.17 2.88 -8.49
C TYR A 98 -9.05 1.97 -7.96
N TYR A 99 -8.39 1.22 -8.84
CA TYR A 99 -7.25 0.39 -8.46
C TYR A 99 -6.07 1.20 -7.91
N PHE A 100 -5.96 2.47 -8.30
CA PHE A 100 -4.99 3.39 -7.70
C PHE A 100 -5.22 3.57 -6.19
N VAL A 101 -6.48 3.65 -5.75
CA VAL A 101 -6.82 3.78 -4.31
C VAL A 101 -6.41 2.53 -3.56
N ASP A 102 -6.58 1.36 -4.17
CA ASP A 102 -6.19 0.07 -3.60
C ASP A 102 -4.68 0.02 -3.39
N VAL A 103 -3.90 0.34 -4.44
CA VAL A 103 -2.44 0.35 -4.38
C VAL A 103 -1.93 1.43 -3.42
N LEU A 104 -2.55 2.62 -3.42
CA LEU A 104 -2.21 3.69 -2.48
C LEU A 104 -2.41 3.22 -1.03
N THR A 105 -3.51 2.55 -0.75
CA THR A 105 -3.77 1.98 0.59
C THR A 105 -2.69 0.98 0.99
N HIS A 106 -2.30 0.09 0.07
CA HIS A 106 -1.22 -0.87 0.28
C HIS A 106 0.11 -0.18 0.64
N GLU A 107 0.52 0.81 -0.14
CA GLU A 107 1.77 1.54 0.09
C GLU A 107 1.72 2.39 1.37
N LEU A 108 0.54 2.89 1.75
CA LEU A 108 0.35 3.62 3.00
C LEU A 108 0.48 2.71 4.23
N ILE A 109 0.13 1.42 4.14
CA ILE A 109 0.41 0.46 5.21
C ILE A 109 1.93 0.32 5.40
N HIS A 110 2.69 0.17 4.33
CA HIS A 110 4.16 0.16 4.39
C HIS A 110 4.72 1.46 4.96
N ASN A 111 4.21 2.60 4.51
CA ASN A 111 4.64 3.91 5.01
C ASN A 111 4.37 4.07 6.51
N LEU A 112 3.22 3.61 7.01
CA LEU A 112 2.92 3.59 8.44
C LEU A 112 3.91 2.71 9.22
N PHE A 113 4.31 1.56 8.68
CA PHE A 113 5.32 0.69 9.29
C PHE A 113 6.69 1.39 9.35
N THR A 114 7.12 2.04 8.27
CA THR A 114 8.37 2.79 8.21
C THR A 114 8.39 3.92 9.25
N GLN A 115 7.30 4.68 9.37
CA GLN A 115 7.17 5.71 10.41
C GLN A 115 7.24 5.15 11.83
N ASN A 116 6.97 3.87 12.03
CA ASN A 116 7.00 3.17 13.32
C ASN A 116 8.09 2.10 13.40
N SER A 117 9.20 2.28 12.68
CA SER A 117 10.28 1.30 12.51
C SER A 117 10.79 0.69 13.82
N LYS A 118 10.92 1.48 14.91
CA LYS A 118 11.34 0.99 16.23
C LYS A 118 10.38 -0.10 16.78
N ARG A 119 9.06 0.12 16.67
CA ARG A 119 8.05 -0.88 17.09
C ARG A 119 8.03 -2.08 16.14
N MET A 120 8.15 -1.82 14.85
CA MET A 120 8.15 -2.87 13.82
C MET A 120 9.34 -3.83 13.94
N LYS A 121 10.49 -3.44 14.51
CA LYS A 121 11.62 -4.37 14.75
C LYS A 121 11.20 -5.61 15.54
N LYS A 122 10.38 -5.46 16.59
CA LYS A 122 9.89 -6.60 17.39
C LYS A 122 8.95 -7.50 16.57
N VAL A 123 8.07 -6.89 15.79
CA VAL A 123 7.15 -7.60 14.90
C VAL A 123 7.88 -8.38 13.83
N LEU A 124 8.85 -7.76 13.16
CA LEU A 124 9.65 -8.41 12.11
C LEU A 124 10.44 -9.61 12.67
N ARG A 125 10.98 -9.50 13.89
CA ARG A 125 11.63 -10.64 14.59
C ARG A 125 10.64 -11.78 14.82
N TYR A 126 9.45 -11.46 15.30
CA TYR A 126 8.39 -12.45 15.50
C TYR A 126 7.98 -13.12 14.18
N LEU A 127 7.75 -12.37 13.11
CA LEU A 127 7.41 -12.92 11.80
C LEU A 127 8.52 -13.83 11.25
N ARG A 128 9.79 -13.50 11.49
CA ARG A 128 10.92 -14.36 11.12
C ARG A 128 10.89 -15.68 11.87
N GLN A 129 10.53 -15.69 13.15
CA GLN A 129 10.40 -16.91 13.95
C GLN A 129 9.17 -17.73 13.54
N LYS A 130 8.05 -17.05 13.28
CA LYS A 130 6.79 -17.72 12.91
C LYS A 130 6.83 -18.33 11.50
N TYR A 131 7.52 -17.68 10.56
CA TYR A 131 7.62 -18.09 9.15
C TYR A 131 9.10 -18.23 8.72
N PRO A 132 9.87 -19.15 9.34
CA PRO A 132 11.33 -19.21 9.12
C PRO A 132 11.71 -19.52 7.68
N LYS A 133 10.90 -20.30 6.96
CA LYS A 133 11.14 -20.73 5.58
C LYS A 133 10.73 -19.69 4.53
N GLU A 134 9.99 -18.64 4.92
CA GLU A 134 9.51 -17.63 3.99
C GLU A 134 10.53 -16.50 3.80
N THR A 135 10.48 -15.82 2.66
CA THR A 135 11.30 -14.64 2.39
C THR A 135 10.92 -13.47 3.31
N GLN A 136 11.79 -12.50 3.49
CA GLN A 136 11.44 -11.27 4.22
C GLN A 136 10.25 -10.56 3.56
N LYS A 137 10.20 -10.54 2.23
CA LYS A 137 9.12 -9.94 1.46
C LYS A 137 7.79 -10.63 1.76
N THR A 138 7.73 -11.96 1.69
CA THR A 138 6.54 -12.74 2.06
C THR A 138 6.08 -12.42 3.49
N ARG A 139 7.00 -12.46 4.45
CA ARG A 139 6.70 -12.21 5.88
C ARG A 139 6.06 -10.85 6.12
N VAL A 140 6.63 -9.80 5.55
CA VAL A 140 6.08 -8.44 5.66
C VAL A 140 4.70 -8.37 5.01
N HIS A 141 4.54 -8.96 3.83
CA HIS A 141 3.27 -8.93 3.09
C HIS A 141 2.16 -9.79 3.71
N VAL A 142 2.48 -10.79 4.54
CA VAL A 142 1.44 -11.46 5.36
C VAL A 142 0.71 -10.43 6.23
N LEU A 143 1.44 -9.52 6.85
CA LEU A 143 0.83 -8.49 7.69
C LEU A 143 0.15 -7.39 6.85
N VAL A 144 0.80 -6.93 5.79
CA VAL A 144 0.23 -5.92 4.87
C VAL A 144 -1.09 -6.42 4.29
N HIS A 145 -1.12 -7.65 3.77
CA HIS A 145 -2.31 -8.24 3.17
C HIS A 145 -3.41 -8.52 4.20
N ALA A 146 -3.07 -8.87 5.44
CA ALA A 146 -4.06 -9.01 6.51
C ALA A 146 -4.74 -7.67 6.83
N ILE A 147 -3.96 -6.59 6.96
CA ILE A 147 -4.49 -5.24 7.20
C ILE A 147 -5.30 -4.75 5.98
N HIS A 148 -4.80 -5.00 4.77
CA HIS A 148 -5.48 -4.66 3.53
C HIS A 148 -6.82 -5.39 3.42
N SER A 149 -6.87 -6.69 3.77
CA SER A 149 -8.12 -7.47 3.84
C SER A 149 -9.12 -6.85 4.79
N TYR A 150 -8.68 -6.44 5.99
CA TYR A 150 -9.56 -5.77 6.95
C TYR A 150 -10.19 -4.50 6.32
N ILE A 151 -9.37 -3.63 5.72
CA ILE A 151 -9.86 -2.39 5.08
C ILE A 151 -10.88 -2.70 3.99
N TYR A 152 -10.67 -3.74 3.19
CA TYR A 152 -11.61 -4.10 2.13
C TYR A 152 -12.91 -4.70 2.64
N TYR A 153 -12.85 -5.63 3.58
CA TYR A 153 -14.07 -6.26 4.12
C TYR A 153 -14.94 -5.29 4.92
N GLU A 154 -14.33 -4.34 5.62
CA GLU A 154 -15.08 -3.43 6.48
C GLU A 154 -15.57 -2.16 5.74
N PHE A 155 -14.93 -1.75 4.64
CA PHE A 155 -15.17 -0.43 4.05
C PHE A 155 -15.41 -0.39 2.55
N PHE A 156 -15.10 -1.47 1.85
CA PHE A 156 -15.29 -1.59 0.41
C PHE A 156 -16.10 -2.85 0.11
N ASP A 157 -15.89 -3.43 -1.06
CA ASP A 157 -16.50 -4.71 -1.39
C ASP A 157 -15.43 -5.80 -1.62
N GLU A 158 -15.86 -7.04 -1.49
CA GLU A 158 -15.01 -8.21 -1.68
C GLU A 158 -14.44 -8.30 -3.12
N LYS A 159 -15.07 -7.66 -4.09
CA LYS A 159 -14.61 -7.67 -5.49
C LYS A 159 -13.28 -6.96 -5.64
N HIS A 160 -13.06 -5.88 -4.89
CA HIS A 160 -11.76 -5.18 -4.84
C HIS A 160 -10.66 -6.11 -4.32
N LEU A 161 -10.92 -6.79 -3.21
CA LEU A 161 -9.97 -7.75 -2.64
C LEU A 161 -9.65 -8.91 -3.59
N LYS A 162 -10.68 -9.52 -4.19
CA LYS A 162 -10.50 -10.61 -5.17
C LYS A 162 -9.67 -10.17 -6.38
N ARG A 163 -9.87 -8.93 -6.84
CA ARG A 163 -9.08 -8.35 -7.93
C ARG A 163 -7.63 -8.17 -7.54
N ASP A 164 -7.35 -7.67 -6.34
CA ASP A 164 -5.99 -7.47 -5.84
C ASP A 164 -5.26 -8.81 -5.70
N ILE A 165 -5.88 -9.80 -5.07
CA ILE A 165 -5.35 -11.17 -4.96
C ILE A 165 -5.02 -11.72 -6.35
N LYS A 166 -5.96 -11.62 -7.32
CA LYS A 166 -5.76 -12.11 -8.68
C LYS A 166 -4.58 -11.42 -9.38
N SER A 167 -4.46 -10.10 -9.23
CA SER A 167 -3.38 -9.32 -9.86
C SER A 167 -2.01 -9.65 -9.28
N MET A 168 -1.94 -10.00 -7.99
CA MET A 168 -0.71 -10.27 -7.26
C MET A 168 -0.25 -11.74 -7.35
N ASN A 169 -1.12 -12.67 -7.77
CA ASN A 169 -0.80 -14.10 -7.87
C ASN A 169 0.38 -14.42 -8.81
N ARG A 170 0.73 -13.54 -9.73
CA ARG A 170 1.89 -13.67 -10.63
C ARG A 170 3.24 -13.53 -9.89
N TYR A 171 3.24 -12.97 -8.69
CA TYR A 171 4.45 -12.76 -7.90
C TYR A 171 4.50 -13.79 -6.77
N PRO A 172 5.53 -14.67 -6.71
CA PRO A 172 5.59 -15.78 -5.75
C PRO A 172 5.43 -15.34 -4.29
N ASP A 173 6.13 -14.29 -3.87
CA ASP A 173 6.07 -13.78 -2.50
C ASP A 173 4.66 -13.28 -2.12
N TYR A 174 4.00 -12.56 -3.03
CA TYR A 174 2.65 -12.04 -2.79
C TYR A 174 1.62 -13.18 -2.79
N LYS A 175 1.73 -14.12 -3.76
CA LYS A 175 0.89 -15.31 -3.77
C LYS A 175 0.99 -16.08 -2.46
N LYS A 176 2.21 -16.31 -1.98
CA LYS A 176 2.46 -17.03 -0.74
C LYS A 176 1.88 -16.30 0.47
N SER A 177 2.09 -15.00 0.58
CA SER A 177 1.54 -14.21 1.68
C SER A 177 0.00 -14.21 1.68
N TRP A 178 -0.65 -14.11 0.51
CA TRP A 178 -2.10 -14.23 0.41
C TRP A 178 -2.61 -15.62 0.84
N GLN A 179 -1.93 -16.69 0.46
CA GLN A 179 -2.27 -18.06 0.91
C GLN A 179 -2.22 -18.18 2.45
N ILE A 180 -1.20 -17.58 3.07
CA ILE A 180 -1.08 -17.55 4.53
C ILE A 180 -2.24 -16.78 5.16
N VAL A 181 -2.57 -15.60 4.63
CA VAL A 181 -3.68 -14.76 5.14
C VAL A 181 -5.02 -15.48 5.01
N GLN A 182 -5.28 -16.13 3.87
CA GLN A 182 -6.50 -16.90 3.66
C GLN A 182 -6.61 -18.10 4.63
N LYS A 183 -5.48 -18.79 4.87
CA LYS A 183 -5.45 -19.96 5.79
C LYS A 183 -5.61 -19.57 7.26
N GLN A 184 -4.97 -18.49 7.71
CA GLN A 184 -4.95 -18.11 9.14
C GLN A 184 -6.04 -17.12 9.53
N GLY A 185 -6.64 -16.44 8.55
CA GLY A 185 -7.60 -15.36 8.77
C GLY A 185 -6.92 -14.03 9.12
N TYR A 186 -7.33 -12.96 8.42
CA TYR A 186 -6.73 -11.63 8.60
C TYR A 186 -6.90 -11.08 10.03
N LYS A 187 -8.04 -11.34 10.69
CA LYS A 187 -8.30 -10.89 12.07
C LYS A 187 -7.32 -11.51 13.06
N ASN A 188 -7.02 -12.80 12.93
CA ASN A 188 -6.05 -13.49 13.79
C ASN A 188 -4.64 -12.91 13.62
N ILE A 189 -4.21 -12.69 12.38
CA ILE A 189 -2.90 -12.12 12.08
C ILE A 189 -2.77 -10.70 12.67
N ILE A 190 -3.81 -9.87 12.53
CA ILE A 190 -3.82 -8.51 13.09
C ILE A 190 -3.78 -8.56 14.62
N ASN A 191 -4.55 -9.43 15.25
CA ASN A 191 -4.56 -9.58 16.70
C ASN A 191 -3.19 -10.00 17.27
N GLU A 192 -2.52 -10.95 16.62
CA GLU A 192 -1.16 -11.34 16.99
C GLU A 192 -0.16 -10.19 16.83
N PHE A 193 -0.27 -9.43 15.74
CA PHE A 193 0.53 -8.24 15.49
C PHE A 193 0.35 -7.21 16.60
N VAL A 194 -0.88 -6.86 16.94
CA VAL A 194 -1.20 -5.88 17.99
C VAL A 194 -0.66 -6.30 19.35
N LYS A 195 -0.74 -7.57 19.70
CA LYS A 195 -0.11 -8.10 20.93
C LYS A 195 1.41 -7.86 20.98
N ARG A 196 2.10 -7.81 19.83
CA ARG A 196 3.54 -7.55 19.76
C ARG A 196 3.87 -6.05 19.76
N ILE A 197 2.98 -5.22 19.24
CA ILE A 197 3.12 -3.75 19.26
C ILE A 197 2.90 -3.17 20.67
N LYS A 198 2.01 -3.76 21.48
CA LYS A 198 1.70 -3.30 22.84
C LYS A 198 2.77 -3.69 23.87
N LYS A 199 3.54 -4.73 23.62
CA LYS A 199 4.70 -5.16 24.42
C LYS A 199 5.95 -4.33 24.04
#